data_899bb0371f08734b36693093b7dd9dbf
#
_entry.id   899bb0371f08734b36693093b7dd9dbf
#
_cell.length_a   1.000
_cell.length_b   1.000
_cell.length_c   1.000
_cell.angle_alpha   90.00
_cell.angle_beta   90.00
_cell.angle_gamma   90.00
#
_symmetry.space_group_name_H-M   'P 1'
#
loop_
_entity.id
_entity.type
_entity.pdbx_description
1 polymer ?
#
loop_
_entity_poly.entity_id
_entity_poly.type
_entity_poly.pdbx_seq_one_letter_code
_entity_poly.pdbx_strand_id
1 'polypeptide(L)'
;MGFNDVKRRVIACLDALAFESEARDAMSENNLLATGQISAEDVKRLINRCSGTQYVAKPMTEDPSTMKHELKPVVDGEQWFIRFYFVTVRTDVVVFISVHKSKYRR
;
A
#
# COMPACT_ATOMS: atom_id res chain seq x y z
N MET A 1 11.90 3.94 11.85
CA MET A 1 10.58 3.28 11.88
C MET A 1 10.67 1.95 11.15
N GLY A 2 10.33 0.88 11.85
CA GLY A 2 10.42 -0.45 11.27
C GLY A 2 9.13 -0.86 10.58
N PHE A 3 9.20 -2.01 9.92
CA PHE A 3 8.05 -2.54 9.20
C PHE A 3 6.82 -2.74 10.10
N ASN A 4 7.02 -3.24 11.32
CA ASN A 4 5.89 -3.47 12.23
C ASN A 4 5.15 -2.18 12.57
N ASP A 5 5.88 -1.08 12.70
CA ASP A 5 5.26 0.22 12.95
C ASP A 5 4.47 0.70 11.74
N VAL A 6 5.05 0.54 10.56
CA VAL A 6 4.37 0.93 9.31
C VAL A 6 3.12 0.09 9.11
N LYS A 7 3.22 -1.22 9.32
CA LYS A 7 2.09 -2.13 9.19
C LYS A 7 0.96 -1.73 10.12
N ARG A 8 1.27 -1.48 11.40
CA ARG A 8 0.28 -1.08 12.38
C ARG A 8 -0.39 0.24 11.99
N ARG A 9 0.41 1.17 11.50
CA ARG A 9 -0.06 2.50 11.12
C ARG A 9 -1.00 2.44 9.92
N VAL A 10 -0.65 1.68 8.87
CA VAL A 10 -1.49 1.60 7.69
C VAL A 10 -2.79 0.86 7.98
N ILE A 11 -2.75 -0.17 8.81
CA ILE A 11 -3.97 -0.89 9.19
C ILE A 11 -4.89 0.00 10.02
N ALA A 12 -4.33 0.80 10.92
CA ALA A 12 -5.13 1.74 11.70
C ALA A 12 -5.84 2.75 10.78
N CYS A 13 -5.15 3.22 9.74
CA CYS A 13 -5.76 4.12 8.76
C CYS A 13 -6.90 3.44 8.02
N LEU A 14 -6.71 2.18 7.62
CA LEU A 14 -7.76 1.44 6.92
C LEU A 14 -8.97 1.20 7.81
N ASP A 15 -8.74 0.87 9.07
CA ASP A 15 -9.82 0.66 10.03
C ASP A 15 -10.61 1.95 10.28
N ALA A 16 -9.94 3.09 10.26
CA ALA A 16 -10.57 4.38 10.49
C ALA A 16 -11.15 4.98 9.20
N LEU A 17 -11.07 4.27 8.08
CA LEU A 17 -11.46 4.75 6.76
C LEU A 17 -10.69 6.01 6.36
N ALA A 18 -9.47 6.17 6.88
CA ALA A 18 -8.60 7.30 6.60
C ALA A 18 -7.62 6.92 5.49
N PHE A 19 -8.15 6.64 4.32
CA PHE A 19 -7.32 6.27 3.18
C PHE A 19 -7.87 6.89 1.90
N GLU A 20 -6.95 7.09 0.95
CA GLU A 20 -7.26 7.59 -0.37
C GLU A 20 -6.47 6.78 -1.39
N SER A 21 -6.89 6.84 -2.63
CA SER A 21 -6.18 6.21 -3.74
C SER A 21 -5.76 7.29 -4.70
N GLU A 22 -4.50 7.25 -5.12
CA GLU A 22 -4.02 8.19 -6.12
C GLU A 22 -4.57 7.79 -7.47
N ALA A 23 -5.37 8.66 -8.07
CA ALA A 23 -6.00 8.39 -9.36
C ALA A 23 -5.19 9.05 -10.46
N ARG A 24 -4.37 8.26 -11.13
CA ARG A 24 -3.65 8.70 -12.32
C ARG A 24 -4.15 7.86 -13.48
N ASP A 25 -4.54 8.48 -14.57
CA ASP A 25 -5.14 7.78 -15.69
C ASP A 25 -4.31 6.58 -16.14
N ALA A 26 -3.02 6.76 -16.31
CA ALA A 26 -2.14 5.70 -16.78
C ALA A 26 -1.90 4.63 -15.72
N MET A 27 -2.27 4.88 -14.46
CA MET A 27 -1.97 4.01 -13.33
C MET A 27 -3.21 3.35 -12.74
N SER A 28 -4.39 3.69 -13.22
CA SER A 28 -5.63 3.17 -12.62
C SER A 28 -5.71 1.65 -12.68
N GLU A 29 -5.19 1.03 -13.73
CA GLU A 29 -5.16 -0.42 -13.85
C GLU A 29 -4.30 -1.08 -12.78
N ASN A 30 -3.35 -0.33 -12.25
CA ASN A 30 -2.42 -0.85 -11.25
C ASN A 30 -2.86 -0.53 -9.83
N ASN A 31 -4.07 -0.03 -9.66
CA ASN A 31 -4.60 0.26 -8.34
C ASN A 31 -6.01 -0.31 -8.22
N LEU A 32 -6.07 -1.59 -7.86
CA LEU A 32 -7.34 -2.31 -7.78
C LEU A 32 -8.24 -1.79 -6.66
N LEU A 33 -7.65 -1.15 -5.66
CA LEU A 33 -8.45 -0.49 -4.63
C LEU A 33 -9.17 0.72 -5.20
N ALA A 34 -8.48 1.52 -6.03
CA ALA A 34 -9.08 2.68 -6.67
C ALA A 34 -10.19 2.29 -7.64
N THR A 35 -10.02 1.16 -8.33
CA THR A 35 -11.03 0.70 -9.30
C THR A 35 -12.18 -0.05 -8.64
N GLY A 36 -12.07 -0.33 -7.35
CA GLY A 36 -13.11 -1.05 -6.63
C GLY A 36 -13.07 -2.56 -6.82
N GLN A 37 -12.06 -3.09 -7.49
CA GLN A 37 -11.96 -4.54 -7.69
C GLN A 37 -11.59 -5.29 -6.43
N ILE A 38 -10.94 -4.61 -5.48
CA ILE A 38 -10.71 -5.17 -4.16
C ILE A 38 -11.11 -4.13 -3.12
N SER A 39 -11.44 -4.60 -1.92
CA SER A 39 -11.90 -3.74 -0.84
C SER A 39 -10.77 -3.40 0.12
N ALA A 40 -11.03 -2.44 1.02
CA ALA A 40 -10.08 -2.13 2.08
C ALA A 40 -9.82 -3.34 2.97
N GLU A 41 -10.82 -4.19 3.19
CA GLU A 41 -10.64 -5.41 3.97
C GLU A 41 -9.69 -6.37 3.28
N ASP A 42 -9.76 -6.45 1.94
CA ASP A 42 -8.83 -7.28 1.18
C ASP A 42 -7.41 -6.76 1.32
N VAL A 43 -7.24 -5.43 1.24
CA VAL A 43 -5.92 -4.82 1.39
C VAL A 43 -5.35 -5.09 2.78
N LYS A 44 -6.17 -4.98 3.82
CA LYS A 44 -5.74 -5.31 5.19
C LYS A 44 -5.25 -6.74 5.28
N ARG A 45 -5.96 -7.65 4.65
CA ARG A 45 -5.59 -9.06 4.69
C ARG A 45 -4.24 -9.29 4.01
N LEU A 46 -4.03 -8.63 2.87
CA LEU A 46 -2.74 -8.72 2.18
C LEU A 46 -1.60 -8.15 3.03
N ILE A 47 -1.83 -7.01 3.66
CA ILE A 47 -0.82 -6.37 4.50
C ILE A 47 -0.48 -7.25 5.70
N ASN A 48 -1.48 -7.90 6.29
CA ASN A 48 -1.25 -8.79 7.42
C ASN A 48 -0.43 -10.01 7.04
N ARG A 49 -0.44 -10.41 5.77
CA ARG A 49 0.36 -11.54 5.28
C ARG A 49 1.77 -11.12 4.85
N CYS A 50 2.06 -9.84 4.84
CA CYS A 50 3.36 -9.34 4.46
C CYS A 50 4.36 -9.50 5.61
N SER A 51 5.58 -9.94 5.28
CA SER A 51 6.66 -10.03 6.27
C SER A 51 7.63 -8.87 6.07
N GLY A 52 8.50 -8.65 7.06
CA GLY A 52 9.48 -7.57 6.98
C GLY A 52 10.47 -7.72 5.82
N THR A 53 10.72 -8.95 5.36
CA THR A 53 11.61 -9.18 4.23
C THR A 53 10.98 -8.79 2.90
N GLN A 54 9.67 -8.56 2.90
CA GLN A 54 8.90 -8.16 1.71
C GLN A 54 8.59 -6.67 1.72
N TYR A 55 9.28 -5.91 2.55
CA TYR A 55 9.02 -4.48 2.74
C TYR A 55 10.25 -3.66 2.38
N VAL A 56 10.02 -2.59 1.63
CA VAL A 56 11.06 -1.61 1.28
C VAL A 56 10.48 -0.21 1.42
N ALA A 57 11.28 0.72 1.92
CA ALA A 57 10.91 2.14 1.98
C ALA A 57 11.93 2.94 1.19
N LYS A 58 11.44 3.88 0.39
CA LYS A 58 12.28 4.75 -0.45
C LYS A 58 11.74 6.17 -0.41
N PRO A 59 12.62 7.19 -0.51
CA PRO A 59 12.12 8.56 -0.68
C PRO A 59 11.32 8.69 -1.96
N MET A 60 10.28 9.50 -1.95
CA MET A 60 9.52 9.77 -3.16
C MET A 60 10.32 10.71 -4.06
N THR A 61 10.23 10.47 -5.37
CA THR A 61 10.94 11.31 -6.34
C THR A 61 10.45 12.75 -6.30
N GLU A 62 9.16 12.94 -6.17
CA GLU A 62 8.54 14.27 -6.17
C GLU A 62 8.77 15.02 -4.86
N ASP A 63 8.93 14.28 -3.76
CA ASP A 63 9.09 14.87 -2.44
C ASP A 63 9.96 13.95 -1.59
N PRO A 64 11.29 14.13 -1.62
CA PRO A 64 12.19 13.23 -0.89
C PRO A 64 12.01 13.24 0.62
N SER A 65 11.27 14.20 1.18
CA SER A 65 10.97 14.19 2.61
C SER A 65 9.86 13.22 2.96
N THR A 66 9.14 12.72 1.96
CA THR A 66 8.07 11.74 2.14
C THR A 66 8.57 10.38 1.70
N MET A 67 8.33 9.35 2.53
CA MET A 67 8.74 8.00 2.22
C MET A 67 7.63 7.24 1.52
N LYS A 68 7.98 6.57 0.44
CA LYS A 68 7.10 5.63 -0.23
C LYS A 68 7.37 4.25 0.32
N HIS A 69 6.35 3.58 0.77
CA HIS A 69 6.44 2.23 1.32
C HIS A 69 5.97 1.22 0.28
N GLU A 70 6.74 0.16 0.11
CA GLU A 70 6.41 -0.90 -0.84
C GLU A 70 6.32 -2.23 -0.10
N LEU A 71 5.20 -2.92 -0.27
CA LEU A 71 4.97 -4.23 0.30
C LEU A 71 4.78 -5.22 -0.85
N LYS A 72 5.39 -6.38 -0.73
CA LYS A 72 5.31 -7.43 -1.75
C LYS A 72 4.89 -8.76 -1.13
N PRO A 73 3.70 -8.83 -0.53
CA PRO A 73 3.26 -10.07 0.09
C PRO A 73 2.95 -11.13 -0.95
N VAL A 74 3.15 -12.39 -0.55
CA VAL A 74 2.75 -13.54 -1.36
C VAL A 74 1.60 -14.21 -0.64
N VAL A 75 0.45 -14.28 -1.29
CA VAL A 75 -0.76 -14.84 -0.72
C VAL A 75 -1.36 -15.83 -1.73
N ASP A 76 -1.55 -17.05 -1.27
CA ASP A 76 -2.10 -18.12 -2.12
C ASP A 76 -1.30 -18.31 -3.41
N GLY A 77 0.02 -18.23 -3.30
CA GLY A 77 0.92 -18.41 -4.43
C GLY A 77 1.04 -17.24 -5.37
N GLU A 78 0.37 -16.13 -5.06
CA GLU A 78 0.42 -14.95 -5.90
C GLU A 78 1.11 -13.81 -5.17
N GLN A 79 2.03 -13.14 -5.85
CA GLN A 79 2.70 -11.98 -5.30
C GLN A 79 1.92 -10.72 -5.64
N TRP A 80 1.78 -9.86 -4.64
CA TRP A 80 1.10 -8.58 -4.79
C TRP A 80 2.10 -7.44 -4.64
N PHE A 81 1.78 -6.30 -5.23
CA PHE A 81 2.51 -5.05 -5.04
C PHE A 81 1.58 -4.04 -4.42
N ILE A 82 1.96 -3.50 -3.26
CA ILE A 82 1.20 -2.46 -2.58
C ILE A 82 2.16 -1.33 -2.30
N ARG A 83 1.89 -0.14 -2.85
CA ARG A 83 2.70 1.05 -2.64
C ARG A 83 1.85 2.15 -2.09
N PHE A 84 2.37 2.83 -1.08
CA PHE A 84 1.61 3.89 -0.43
C PHE A 84 2.55 4.85 0.28
N TYR A 85 2.00 5.99 0.68
CA TYR A 85 2.67 6.93 1.55
C TYR A 85 1.64 7.51 2.52
N PHE A 86 2.13 8.16 3.57
CA PHE A 86 1.27 8.77 4.58
C PHE A 86 1.26 10.28 4.42
N VAL A 87 0.09 10.87 4.64
CA VAL A 87 -0.08 12.31 4.76
C VAL A 87 -0.62 12.55 6.15
N THR A 88 0.03 13.43 6.92
CA THR A 88 -0.42 13.76 8.27
C THR A 88 -0.82 15.22 8.30
N VAL A 89 -2.11 15.49 8.47
CA VAL A 89 -2.62 16.83 8.65
C VAL A 89 -3.00 17.00 10.12
N ARG A 90 -4.00 16.31 10.58
CA ARG A 90 -4.35 16.22 12.01
C ARG A 90 -4.18 14.80 12.47
N THR A 91 -4.52 13.88 11.58
CA THR A 91 -4.33 12.45 11.78
C THR A 91 -3.67 11.90 10.54
N ASP A 92 -3.17 10.68 10.63
CA ASP A 92 -2.59 10.00 9.49
C ASP A 92 -3.66 9.62 8.48
N VAL A 93 -3.34 9.85 7.21
CA VAL A 93 -4.12 9.35 6.07
C VAL A 93 -3.14 8.60 5.18
N VAL A 94 -3.47 7.38 4.82
CA VAL A 94 -2.65 6.61 3.88
C VAL A 94 -3.15 6.84 2.46
N VAL A 95 -2.23 7.09 1.54
CA VAL A 95 -2.55 7.28 0.12
C VAL A 95 -1.95 6.12 -0.65
N PHE A 96 -2.80 5.33 -1.28
CA PHE A 96 -2.36 4.16 -2.06
C PHE A 96 -2.04 4.56 -3.48
N ILE A 97 -0.83 4.26 -3.91
CA ILE A 97 -0.35 4.54 -5.27
C ILE A 97 -0.64 3.35 -6.18
N SER A 98 -0.38 2.15 -5.67
CA SER A 98 -0.53 0.92 -6.45
C SER A 98 -1.01 -0.20 -5.55
N VAL A 99 -1.96 -0.99 -6.03
CA VAL A 99 -2.38 -2.23 -5.39
C VAL A 99 -2.74 -3.19 -6.51
N HIS A 100 -1.85 -4.14 -6.81
CA HIS A 100 -2.10 -5.08 -7.90
C HIS A 100 -1.25 -6.33 -7.75
N LYS A 101 -1.62 -7.36 -8.47
CA LYS A 101 -0.82 -8.59 -8.53
C LYS A 101 0.40 -8.35 -9.41
N SER A 102 1.46 -9.11 -9.15
CA SER A 102 2.64 -9.09 -9.98
C SER A 102 2.27 -9.51 -11.40
N LYS A 103 2.82 -8.80 -12.38
CA LYS A 103 2.61 -9.14 -13.78
C LYS A 103 3.54 -10.25 -14.23
N TYR A 104 4.56 -10.55 -13.44
CA TYR A 104 5.53 -11.58 -13.78
C TYR A 104 5.16 -12.86 -13.07
N ARG A 105 5.03 -13.91 -13.84
CA ARG A 105 4.64 -15.20 -13.31
C ARG A 105 5.87 -16.10 -13.20
N ARG A 106 5.83 -16.96 -12.25
CA ARG A 106 6.88 -17.92 -12.03
C ARG A 106 6.41 -19.30 -12.42
#